data_64be0303c3104d759a08194ac45df162
#
_entry.id   64be0303c3104d759a08194ac45df162
#
_cell.length_a   1.000
_cell.length_b   1.000
_cell.length_c   1.000
_cell.angle_alpha   90.00
_cell.angle_beta   90.00
_cell.angle_gamma   90.00
#
_symmetry.space_group_name_H-M   'P 1'
#
loop_
_entity.id
_entity.type
_entity.pdbx_description
1 polymer ?
#
loop_
_entity_poly.entity_id
_entity_poly.type
_entity_poly.pdbx_seq_one_letter_code
_entity_poly.pdbx_strand_id
1 'polypeptide(L)'
;MPNDEVAPFNTAWIYGGDRQRAILNLFKKEVVADSSIVVFYCKKGNPVDEDSERLIVGLGDITKVHDVMDYDTTADYTYPFWEIIMEHSIRKSLKESRGFLLPYSEYLKLDEDYIFNKTGKTKTEAIDEIKLTLDKLGCGKDSSLFWQLSFGCEHVSNNNMLIILNAAKKCVQAVIEHKLVGGDWRRQLSWIDEKIAHVKNMIGPFPSFAEALKSIGFSYAYMIEQDLRNGGYCGAKDNPWEVFELLIDGKLNLNMKVYDEEIRNFKTIWLNMPERKRKVLELLSRFELNEKDIEYFIKHAGLYDEIIANPYIVSEELDHISPDLIDAGIIEDPAIQGKNLPLSPSVVKIKTDVRRIRAFAIHLIKKQIAEGDTLLSLKEVEDYINEVLDRDMLKLPDGFCLSNKDFKEILIG
;
A
#
# COMPACT_ATOMS: atom_id res chain seq x y z
N MET A 1 3.93 -23.19 -11.12
CA MET A 1 3.93 -23.59 -12.53
C MET A 1 2.88 -24.68 -12.73
N PRO A 2 2.13 -24.74 -13.83
CA PRO A 2 1.36 -25.92 -14.18
C PRO A 2 2.30 -27.11 -14.25
N ASN A 3 1.83 -28.29 -13.79
CA ASN A 3 2.65 -29.50 -13.70
C ASN A 3 3.16 -30.01 -15.06
N ASP A 4 2.71 -29.40 -16.14
CA ASP A 4 2.92 -29.82 -17.53
C ASP A 4 4.12 -29.08 -18.18
N GLU A 5 4.65 -28.04 -17.56
CA GLU A 5 5.81 -27.31 -18.06
C GLU A 5 7.09 -27.80 -17.39
N VAL A 6 7.79 -28.69 -18.06
CA VAL A 6 9.12 -29.17 -17.62
C VAL A 6 10.19 -28.36 -18.34
N ALA A 7 10.85 -27.49 -17.63
CA ALA A 7 11.96 -26.72 -18.17
C ALA A 7 13.19 -27.63 -18.42
N PRO A 8 13.93 -27.44 -19.53
CA PRO A 8 15.07 -28.30 -19.88
C PRO A 8 16.17 -28.34 -18.81
N PHE A 9 16.28 -27.30 -18.01
CA PHE A 9 17.31 -27.16 -16.95
C PHE A 9 16.75 -27.33 -15.54
N ASN A 10 15.56 -27.88 -15.42
CA ASN A 10 14.86 -28.02 -14.14
C ASN A 10 14.84 -26.69 -13.34
N THR A 11 14.56 -25.59 -14.03
CA THR A 11 14.49 -24.24 -13.47
C THR A 11 13.08 -23.67 -13.56
N ALA A 12 12.66 -22.93 -12.54
CA ALA A 12 11.39 -22.22 -12.52
C ALA A 12 11.38 -20.95 -13.41
N TRP A 13 12.48 -20.63 -14.07
CA TRP A 13 12.71 -19.40 -14.80
C TRP A 13 12.45 -19.46 -16.29
N ILE A 14 11.99 -20.60 -16.80
CA ILE A 14 11.70 -20.82 -18.21
C ILE A 14 10.21 -21.16 -18.37
N TYR A 15 9.56 -20.54 -19.33
CA TYR A 15 8.16 -20.77 -19.66
C TYR A 15 7.99 -21.01 -21.15
N GLY A 16 6.91 -21.69 -21.51
CA GLY A 16 6.45 -21.74 -22.89
C GLY A 16 6.15 -20.34 -23.44
N GLY A 17 6.41 -20.11 -24.73
CA GLY A 17 6.30 -18.79 -25.35
C GLY A 17 4.94 -18.13 -25.19
N ASP A 18 3.85 -18.91 -25.32
CA ASP A 18 2.48 -18.38 -25.14
C ASP A 18 2.19 -17.93 -23.72
N ARG A 19 2.67 -18.68 -22.75
CA ARG A 19 2.51 -18.30 -21.34
C ARG A 19 3.31 -17.06 -21.00
N GLN A 20 4.54 -16.96 -21.49
CA GLN A 20 5.37 -15.80 -21.31
C GLN A 20 4.73 -14.55 -21.93
N ARG A 21 4.18 -14.68 -23.14
CA ARG A 21 3.43 -13.62 -23.80
C ARG A 21 2.20 -13.18 -22.98
N ALA A 22 1.47 -14.13 -22.41
CA ALA A 22 0.31 -13.84 -21.55
C ALA A 22 0.72 -13.03 -20.30
N ILE A 23 1.82 -13.42 -19.65
CA ILE A 23 2.38 -12.70 -18.48
C ILE A 23 2.81 -11.29 -18.88
N LEU A 24 3.54 -11.14 -20.00
CA LEU A 24 4.00 -9.85 -20.49
C LEU A 24 2.83 -8.92 -20.87
N ASN A 25 1.78 -9.45 -21.48
CA ASN A 25 0.59 -8.68 -21.81
C ASN A 25 -0.17 -8.23 -20.56
N LEU A 26 -0.21 -9.06 -19.51
CA LEU A 26 -0.76 -8.65 -18.20
C LEU A 26 0.02 -7.47 -17.63
N PHE A 27 1.34 -7.56 -17.62
CA PHE A 27 2.23 -6.47 -17.18
C PHE A 27 2.00 -5.19 -17.97
N LYS A 28 1.98 -5.30 -19.30
CA LYS A 28 1.79 -4.15 -20.19
C LYS A 28 0.44 -3.47 -19.96
N LYS A 29 -0.57 -4.21 -19.55
CA LYS A 29 -1.90 -3.67 -19.24
C LYS A 29 -1.87 -2.82 -17.96
N GLU A 30 -1.09 -3.24 -16.96
CA GLU A 30 -1.06 -2.60 -15.64
C GLU A 30 -0.03 -1.45 -15.56
N VAL A 31 1.01 -1.46 -16.42
CA VAL A 31 2.07 -0.46 -16.40
C VAL A 31 1.81 0.62 -17.45
N VAL A 32 1.64 1.85 -17.02
CA VAL A 32 1.30 2.98 -17.88
C VAL A 32 2.42 4.02 -17.85
N ALA A 33 2.94 4.39 -19.01
CA ALA A 33 3.94 5.43 -19.13
C ALA A 33 3.45 6.76 -18.52
N ASP A 34 4.34 7.52 -17.90
CA ASP A 34 4.14 8.78 -17.19
C ASP A 34 3.18 8.74 -15.97
N SER A 35 2.50 7.61 -15.76
CA SER A 35 1.60 7.39 -14.62
C SER A 35 2.22 6.46 -13.58
N SER A 36 2.73 5.30 -14.03
CA SER A 36 3.31 4.30 -13.13
C SER A 36 4.62 4.76 -12.50
N ILE A 37 4.79 4.45 -11.22
CA ILE A 37 5.98 4.75 -10.44
C ILE A 37 6.82 3.48 -10.35
N VAL A 38 8.12 3.60 -10.55
CA VAL A 38 9.10 2.53 -10.35
C VAL A 38 9.89 2.77 -9.07
N VAL A 39 10.04 1.71 -8.27
CA VAL A 39 10.85 1.69 -7.07
C VAL A 39 11.98 0.69 -7.25
N PHE A 40 13.22 1.15 -7.11
CA PHE A 40 14.38 0.26 -7.08
C PHE A 40 14.80 -0.02 -5.65
N TYR A 41 14.98 -1.28 -5.33
CA TYR A 41 15.46 -1.69 -4.02
C TYR A 41 16.51 -2.80 -4.12
N CYS A 42 17.38 -2.87 -3.12
CA CYS A 42 18.30 -3.98 -2.91
C CYS A 42 17.66 -4.99 -1.97
N LYS A 43 17.65 -6.27 -2.34
CA LYS A 43 17.13 -7.35 -1.48
C LYS A 43 17.89 -7.48 -0.17
N LYS A 44 19.19 -7.13 -0.19
CA LYS A 44 20.07 -7.12 0.97
C LYS A 44 20.84 -5.80 0.98
N GLY A 45 20.69 -5.02 2.04
CA GLY A 45 21.48 -3.81 2.25
C GLY A 45 22.95 -4.13 2.49
N ASN A 46 23.24 -5.27 3.16
CA ASN A 46 24.55 -5.85 3.28
C ASN A 46 24.56 -7.25 2.60
N PRO A 47 25.33 -7.46 1.51
CA PRO A 47 25.32 -8.73 0.77
C PRO A 47 25.88 -9.92 1.56
N VAL A 48 26.62 -9.66 2.63
CA VAL A 48 27.25 -10.71 3.46
C VAL A 48 26.35 -11.15 4.62
N ASP A 49 25.36 -10.35 4.95
CA ASP A 49 24.41 -10.58 6.02
C ASP A 49 23.09 -11.12 5.46
N GLU A 50 22.71 -12.33 5.87
CA GLU A 50 21.48 -12.96 5.39
C GLU A 50 20.22 -12.27 5.92
N ASP A 51 20.33 -11.61 7.06
CA ASP A 51 19.26 -10.92 7.75
C ASP A 51 19.20 -9.42 7.45
N SER A 52 20.04 -8.92 6.53
CA SER A 52 20.08 -7.50 6.25
C SER A 52 18.79 -6.98 5.63
N GLU A 53 18.41 -5.77 6.04
CA GLU A 53 17.22 -5.06 5.60
C GLU A 53 17.19 -4.83 4.08
N ARG A 54 15.99 -4.83 3.51
CA ARG A 54 15.78 -4.41 2.11
C ARG A 54 15.84 -2.90 2.02
N LEU A 55 16.76 -2.39 1.21
CA LEU A 55 17.03 -0.96 1.09
C LEU A 55 16.45 -0.41 -0.22
N ILE A 56 15.54 0.54 -0.13
CA ILE A 56 15.07 1.30 -1.30
C ILE A 56 16.16 2.26 -1.73
N VAL A 57 16.59 2.18 -2.97
CA VAL A 57 17.71 2.96 -3.50
C VAL A 57 17.28 4.06 -4.47
N GLY A 58 16.09 3.99 -5.04
CA GLY A 58 15.63 5.01 -5.97
C GLY A 58 14.15 4.89 -6.31
N LEU A 59 13.60 6.04 -6.72
CA LEU A 59 12.23 6.18 -7.20
C LEU A 59 12.20 7.01 -8.49
N GLY A 60 11.25 6.72 -9.37
CA GLY A 60 11.06 7.49 -10.59
C GLY A 60 9.78 7.13 -11.33
N ASP A 61 9.54 7.79 -12.46
CA ASP A 61 8.46 7.46 -13.37
C ASP A 61 8.87 6.38 -14.36
N ILE A 62 7.93 5.56 -14.77
CA ILE A 62 8.04 4.82 -16.03
C ILE A 62 7.76 5.80 -17.15
N THR A 63 8.76 6.05 -17.99
CA THR A 63 8.67 7.04 -19.07
C THR A 63 8.25 6.46 -20.41
N LYS A 64 8.44 5.15 -20.58
CA LYS A 64 8.02 4.42 -21.78
C LYS A 64 7.85 2.95 -21.47
N VAL A 65 6.87 2.33 -22.11
CA VAL A 65 6.67 0.89 -22.13
C VAL A 65 6.76 0.46 -23.58
N HIS A 66 7.73 -0.40 -23.90
CA HIS A 66 7.91 -0.93 -25.24
C HIS A 66 6.94 -2.07 -25.52
N ASP A 67 6.71 -2.34 -26.79
CA ASP A 67 5.91 -3.49 -27.18
C ASP A 67 6.63 -4.79 -26.81
N VAL A 68 5.83 -5.80 -26.49
CA VAL A 68 6.32 -7.16 -26.28
C VAL A 68 6.95 -7.63 -27.59
N MET A 69 8.19 -8.11 -27.54
CA MET A 69 8.85 -8.67 -28.71
C MET A 69 8.11 -9.93 -29.18
N ASP A 70 8.04 -10.13 -30.47
CA ASP A 70 7.53 -11.37 -31.02
C ASP A 70 8.51 -12.50 -30.73
N TYR A 71 8.04 -13.49 -30.01
CA TYR A 71 8.80 -14.72 -29.76
C TYR A 71 8.63 -15.68 -30.93
N ASP A 72 9.70 -16.40 -31.22
CA ASP A 72 9.58 -17.60 -32.03
C ASP A 72 8.78 -18.64 -31.25
N THR A 73 7.51 -18.75 -31.59
CA THR A 73 6.57 -19.71 -30.97
C THR A 73 6.88 -21.16 -31.31
N THR A 74 7.84 -21.40 -32.20
CA THR A 74 8.32 -22.76 -32.55
C THR A 74 9.36 -23.28 -31.56
N ALA A 75 9.92 -22.41 -30.68
CA ALA A 75 10.79 -22.85 -29.61
C ALA A 75 9.98 -23.43 -28.46
N ASP A 76 10.34 -24.64 -28.01
CA ASP A 76 9.67 -25.30 -26.89
C ASP A 76 9.71 -24.46 -25.60
N TYR A 77 10.81 -23.68 -25.42
CA TYR A 77 11.03 -22.84 -24.26
C TYR A 77 11.73 -21.54 -24.64
N THR A 78 11.30 -20.44 -24.00
CA THR A 78 11.96 -19.14 -24.09
C THR A 78 12.42 -18.69 -22.70
N TYR A 79 13.56 -17.98 -22.66
CA TYR A 79 14.01 -17.36 -21.43
C TYR A 79 13.08 -16.21 -21.06
N PRO A 80 12.77 -16.03 -19.77
CA PRO A 80 11.77 -15.07 -19.38
C PRO A 80 12.22 -13.63 -19.60
N PHE A 81 11.45 -12.84 -20.19
CA PHE A 81 10.79 -11.59 -19.80
C PHE A 81 11.67 -10.38 -19.53
N TRP A 82 12.92 -10.48 -19.66
CA TRP A 82 13.79 -9.31 -19.80
C TRP A 82 13.38 -8.40 -20.98
N GLU A 83 12.37 -8.81 -21.69
CA GLU A 83 11.84 -8.20 -22.90
C GLU A 83 10.73 -7.19 -22.66
N ILE A 84 10.20 -7.02 -21.46
CA ILE A 84 9.52 -5.77 -21.16
C ILE A 84 10.59 -4.73 -20.93
N ILE A 85 10.97 -4.05 -21.98
CA ILE A 85 11.84 -2.91 -21.87
C ILE A 85 10.99 -1.73 -21.42
N MET A 86 11.10 -1.39 -20.13
CA MET A 86 10.56 -0.17 -19.58
C MET A 86 11.68 0.85 -19.45
N GLU A 87 11.46 2.02 -20.01
CA GLU A 87 12.34 3.15 -19.72
C GLU A 87 11.82 3.86 -18.47
N HIS A 88 12.74 4.37 -17.66
CA HIS A 88 12.43 5.05 -16.42
C HIS A 88 13.21 6.34 -16.25
N SER A 89 12.70 7.23 -15.41
CA SER A 89 13.27 8.56 -15.18
C SER A 89 14.38 8.62 -14.11
N ILE A 90 14.67 7.52 -13.42
CA ILE A 90 15.70 7.49 -12.37
C ILE A 90 17.06 7.78 -12.96
N ARG A 91 17.74 8.80 -12.43
CA ARG A 91 19.07 9.23 -12.87
C ARG A 91 19.95 9.55 -11.68
N LYS A 92 21.26 9.38 -11.86
CA LYS A 92 22.26 9.85 -10.91
C LYS A 92 22.41 11.37 -10.95
N SER A 93 22.25 11.96 -12.13
CA SER A 93 22.26 13.43 -12.31
C SER A 93 20.84 13.97 -12.17
N LEU A 94 20.62 14.87 -11.22
CA LEU A 94 19.30 15.40 -10.84
C LEU A 94 18.85 16.60 -11.67
N LYS A 95 19.59 16.98 -12.74
CA LYS A 95 19.33 18.27 -13.44
C LYS A 95 18.00 18.33 -14.21
N GLU A 96 17.45 17.18 -14.64
CA GLU A 96 16.26 17.17 -15.51
C GLU A 96 15.26 16.06 -15.19
N SER A 97 15.51 15.22 -14.18
CA SER A 97 14.73 14.02 -13.96
C SER A 97 13.59 14.20 -12.95
N ARG A 98 12.47 13.57 -13.25
CA ARG A 98 11.36 13.29 -12.32
C ARG A 98 11.61 11.94 -11.65
N GLY A 99 12.69 11.84 -10.89
CA GLY A 99 13.13 10.62 -10.22
C GLY A 99 14.60 10.71 -9.82
N PHE A 100 15.00 9.95 -8.82
CA PHE A 100 16.30 10.08 -8.18
C PHE A 100 16.79 8.77 -7.56
N LEU A 101 18.09 8.70 -7.32
CA LEU A 101 18.70 7.75 -6.39
C LEU A 101 18.93 8.46 -5.05
N LEU A 102 18.62 7.79 -3.96
CA LEU A 102 18.98 8.30 -2.62
C LEU A 102 20.51 8.32 -2.46
N PRO A 103 21.08 9.37 -1.87
CA PRO A 103 22.53 9.64 -1.94
C PRO A 103 23.36 8.87 -0.91
N TYR A 104 23.05 7.60 -0.66
CA TYR A 104 23.76 6.78 0.33
C TYR A 104 25.26 6.72 0.07
N SER A 105 25.65 6.51 -1.18
CA SER A 105 27.06 6.41 -1.55
C SER A 105 27.83 7.71 -1.38
N GLU A 106 27.15 8.85 -1.54
CA GLU A 106 27.74 10.17 -1.30
C GLU A 106 27.97 10.40 0.20
N TYR A 107 26.98 10.10 1.04
CA TYR A 107 27.10 10.21 2.51
C TYR A 107 28.20 9.29 3.06
N LEU A 108 28.30 8.07 2.57
CA LEU A 108 29.33 7.13 3.00
C LEU A 108 30.76 7.61 2.72
N LYS A 109 30.95 8.44 1.70
CA LYS A 109 32.28 8.99 1.33
C LYS A 109 32.65 10.23 2.14
N LEU A 110 31.69 10.87 2.81
CA LEU A 110 31.96 12.09 3.58
C LEU A 110 32.67 11.72 4.89
N ASP A 111 33.52 12.67 5.33
CA ASP A 111 34.19 12.60 6.61
C ASP A 111 33.19 12.84 7.76
N GLU A 112 33.41 12.16 8.89
CA GLU A 112 32.51 12.23 10.04
C GLU A 112 32.51 13.63 10.68
N ASP A 113 33.69 14.24 10.82
CA ASP A 113 33.81 15.60 11.37
C ASP A 113 33.14 16.64 10.44
N TYR A 114 33.22 16.43 9.13
CA TYR A 114 32.51 17.30 8.16
C TYR A 114 31.02 17.21 8.33
N ILE A 115 30.46 16.01 8.46
CA ILE A 115 29.03 15.81 8.70
C ILE A 115 28.60 16.45 9.99
N PHE A 116 29.31 16.16 11.09
CA PHE A 116 29.01 16.70 12.43
C PHE A 116 29.04 18.22 12.45
N ASN A 117 30.06 18.83 11.85
CA ASN A 117 30.18 20.29 11.79
C ASN A 117 29.05 20.98 10.99
N LYS A 118 28.45 20.26 10.03
CA LYS A 118 27.38 20.80 9.19
C LYS A 118 25.99 20.57 9.74
N THR A 119 25.77 19.43 10.40
CA THR A 119 24.44 18.97 10.80
C THR A 119 24.25 18.88 12.30
N GLY A 120 25.33 18.88 13.09
CA GLY A 120 25.30 18.55 14.52
C GLY A 120 25.04 17.08 14.84
N LYS A 121 25.06 16.20 13.82
CA LYS A 121 24.73 14.78 13.92
C LYS A 121 25.96 13.93 13.58
N THR A 122 26.05 12.75 14.16
CA THR A 122 27.03 11.75 13.75
C THR A 122 26.74 11.28 12.31
N LYS A 123 27.72 10.68 11.66
CA LYS A 123 27.56 10.11 10.31
C LYS A 123 26.48 9.05 10.27
N THR A 124 26.39 8.21 11.30
CA THR A 124 25.36 7.18 11.43
C THR A 124 23.96 7.78 11.48
N GLU A 125 23.74 8.75 12.38
CA GLU A 125 22.45 9.45 12.50
C GLU A 125 22.04 10.13 11.20
N ALA A 126 22.96 10.83 10.53
CA ALA A 126 22.67 11.49 9.26
C ALA A 126 22.34 10.49 8.11
N ILE A 127 22.98 9.32 8.10
CA ILE A 127 22.66 8.25 7.15
C ILE A 127 21.31 7.63 7.48
N ASP A 128 21.01 7.39 8.76
CA ASP A 128 19.74 6.78 9.19
C ASP A 128 18.52 7.64 8.83
N GLU A 129 18.66 8.96 8.85
CA GLU A 129 17.58 9.86 8.43
C GLU A 129 17.25 9.79 6.94
N ILE A 130 18.24 9.50 6.10
CA ILE A 130 18.03 9.33 4.65
C ILE A 130 17.89 7.86 4.24
N LYS A 131 18.07 6.92 5.16
CA LYS A 131 17.97 5.49 4.90
C LYS A 131 16.52 5.06 4.86
N LEU A 132 16.09 4.55 3.72
CA LEU A 132 14.73 4.09 3.47
C LEU A 132 14.74 2.56 3.37
N THR A 133 14.33 1.90 4.44
CA THR A 133 14.24 0.44 4.51
C THR A 133 12.78 -0.01 4.59
N LEU A 134 12.51 -1.24 4.17
CA LEU A 134 11.15 -1.80 4.30
C LEU A 134 10.75 -1.95 5.76
N ASP A 135 11.69 -2.21 6.66
CA ASP A 135 11.42 -2.32 8.09
C ASP A 135 10.93 -0.98 8.68
N LYS A 136 11.54 0.14 8.28
CA LYS A 136 11.05 1.48 8.65
C LYS A 136 9.65 1.79 8.13
N LEU A 137 9.20 1.07 7.11
CA LEU A 137 7.84 1.19 6.55
C LEU A 137 6.82 0.31 7.30
N GLY A 138 7.25 -0.40 8.34
CA GLY A 138 6.40 -1.36 9.06
C GLY A 138 6.21 -2.69 8.33
N CYS A 139 7.04 -2.95 7.34
CA CYS A 139 6.94 -4.08 6.44
C CYS A 139 8.15 -5.00 6.66
N GLY A 140 8.11 -5.85 7.67
CA GLY A 140 9.14 -6.84 7.95
C GLY A 140 9.38 -7.85 6.81
N LYS A 141 10.25 -8.85 7.03
CA LYS A 141 10.68 -9.82 6.00
C LYS A 141 9.52 -10.52 5.27
N ASP A 142 8.38 -10.69 5.93
CA ASP A 142 7.19 -11.37 5.41
C ASP A 142 6.11 -10.38 4.92
N SER A 143 6.50 -9.14 4.65
CA SER A 143 5.53 -8.10 4.36
C SER A 143 4.82 -8.32 3.03
N SER A 144 3.51 -8.16 3.07
CA SER A 144 2.61 -8.08 1.91
C SER A 144 2.73 -6.76 1.15
N LEU A 145 3.77 -5.94 1.40
CA LEU A 145 3.95 -4.65 0.73
C LEU A 145 4.10 -4.82 -0.79
N PHE A 146 4.74 -5.91 -1.21
CA PHE A 146 4.95 -6.22 -2.62
C PHE A 146 4.24 -7.51 -2.99
N TRP A 147 3.45 -7.45 -4.04
CA TRP A 147 2.87 -8.63 -4.67
C TRP A 147 3.78 -9.07 -5.81
N GLN A 148 4.22 -10.31 -5.75
CA GLN A 148 5.03 -10.86 -6.81
C GLN A 148 4.16 -11.17 -8.02
N LEU A 149 4.27 -10.38 -9.08
CA LEU A 149 3.56 -10.60 -10.34
C LEU A 149 4.37 -11.44 -11.31
N SER A 150 5.70 -11.36 -11.24
CA SER A 150 6.59 -12.11 -12.10
C SER A 150 8.01 -12.11 -11.56
N PHE A 151 8.90 -12.76 -12.31
CA PHE A 151 10.32 -12.87 -11.96
C PHE A 151 11.03 -11.52 -11.95
N GLY A 152 11.45 -11.08 -10.79
CA GLY A 152 12.25 -9.89 -10.60
C GLY A 152 11.49 -8.56 -10.57
N CYS A 153 10.16 -8.58 -10.76
CA CYS A 153 9.31 -7.42 -10.53
C CYS A 153 8.21 -7.75 -9.53
N GLU A 154 7.91 -6.81 -8.69
CA GLU A 154 6.87 -6.91 -7.67
C GLU A 154 5.89 -5.76 -7.86
N HIS A 155 4.61 -6.05 -7.71
CA HIS A 155 3.57 -5.03 -7.75
C HIS A 155 3.41 -4.42 -6.36
N VAL A 156 3.25 -3.12 -6.33
CA VAL A 156 2.98 -2.36 -5.11
C VAL A 156 1.59 -1.75 -5.23
N SER A 157 0.74 -2.01 -4.25
CA SER A 157 -0.58 -1.38 -4.21
C SER A 157 -0.48 0.14 -4.06
N ASN A 158 -1.55 0.84 -4.41
CA ASN A 158 -1.59 2.29 -4.31
C ASN A 158 -1.40 2.80 -2.87
N ASN A 159 -1.98 2.13 -1.87
CA ASN A 159 -1.80 2.50 -0.47
C ASN A 159 -0.36 2.28 0.00
N ASN A 160 0.22 1.14 -0.35
CA ASN A 160 1.62 0.86 -0.05
C ASN A 160 2.57 1.83 -0.77
N MET A 161 2.22 2.25 -1.99
CA MET A 161 2.96 3.30 -2.70
C MET A 161 2.91 4.64 -1.97
N LEU A 162 1.78 5.01 -1.36
CA LEU A 162 1.71 6.20 -0.51
C LEU A 162 2.63 6.12 0.70
N ILE A 163 2.72 4.96 1.34
CA ILE A 163 3.66 4.73 2.45
C ILE A 163 5.10 4.98 1.99
N ILE A 164 5.48 4.37 0.85
CA ILE A 164 6.82 4.54 0.26
C ILE A 164 7.10 6.01 -0.08
N LEU A 165 6.16 6.68 -0.75
CA LEU A 165 6.33 8.07 -1.17
C LEU A 165 6.43 9.03 0.02
N ASN A 166 5.62 8.85 1.07
CA ASN A 166 5.69 9.67 2.29
C ASN A 166 7.02 9.46 3.02
N ALA A 167 7.50 8.24 3.12
CA ALA A 167 8.81 7.96 3.71
C ALA A 167 9.96 8.52 2.86
N ALA A 168 9.90 8.39 1.52
CA ALA A 168 10.87 9.00 0.62
C ALA A 168 10.87 10.53 0.71
N LYS A 169 9.70 11.15 0.91
CA LYS A 169 9.58 12.59 1.16
C LYS A 169 10.38 13.02 2.36
N LYS A 170 10.25 12.31 3.49
CA LYS A 170 11.06 12.59 4.71
C LYS A 170 12.55 12.45 4.45
N CYS A 171 12.98 11.39 3.78
CA CYS A 171 14.39 11.21 3.40
C CYS A 171 14.92 12.38 2.56
N VAL A 172 14.15 12.83 1.56
CA VAL A 172 14.55 13.98 0.71
C VAL A 172 14.56 15.29 1.50
N GLN A 173 13.62 15.49 2.44
CA GLN A 173 13.62 16.63 3.35
C GLN A 173 14.89 16.64 4.21
N ALA A 174 15.30 15.52 4.79
CA ALA A 174 16.56 15.39 5.53
C ALA A 174 17.78 15.72 4.65
N VAL A 175 17.82 15.23 3.41
CA VAL A 175 18.91 15.60 2.47
C VAL A 175 18.97 17.10 2.21
N ILE A 176 17.82 17.77 2.07
CA ILE A 176 17.75 19.23 1.88
C ILE A 176 18.25 19.96 3.13
N GLU A 177 17.86 19.50 4.32
CA GLU A 177 18.23 20.08 5.60
C GLU A 177 19.74 19.93 5.86
N HIS A 178 20.30 18.76 5.66
CA HIS A 178 21.72 18.48 5.87
C HIS A 178 22.63 19.29 4.95
N LYS A 179 22.23 19.59 3.74
CA LYS A 179 23.03 20.33 2.74
C LYS A 179 24.43 19.71 2.48
N LEU A 180 24.55 18.40 2.64
CA LEU A 180 25.83 17.68 2.50
C LEU A 180 26.16 17.33 1.06
N VAL A 181 25.14 17.13 0.23
CA VAL A 181 25.28 16.68 -1.14
C VAL A 181 24.60 17.62 -2.13
N GLY A 182 25.20 17.78 -3.28
CA GLY A 182 24.66 18.61 -4.36
C GLY A 182 23.47 17.95 -5.06
N GLY A 183 22.66 18.77 -5.72
CA GLY A 183 21.52 18.33 -6.52
C GLY A 183 20.29 19.21 -6.31
N ASP A 184 19.31 19.10 -7.22
CA ASP A 184 18.03 19.81 -7.09
C ASP A 184 17.00 18.94 -6.31
N TRP A 185 17.27 18.79 -5.03
CA TRP A 185 16.42 17.99 -4.14
C TRP A 185 15.04 18.61 -3.90
N ARG A 186 14.91 19.93 -4.03
CA ARG A 186 13.61 20.60 -3.95
C ARG A 186 12.71 20.23 -5.11
N ARG A 187 13.25 20.08 -6.29
CA ARG A 187 12.51 19.58 -7.46
C ARG A 187 12.05 18.13 -7.24
N GLN A 188 12.90 17.28 -6.66
CA GLN A 188 12.51 15.91 -6.33
C GLN A 188 11.42 15.87 -5.26
N LEU A 189 11.47 16.76 -4.27
CA LEU A 189 10.41 16.90 -3.29
C LEU A 189 9.07 17.28 -3.94
N SER A 190 9.09 18.26 -4.85
CA SER A 190 7.89 18.66 -5.61
C SER A 190 7.33 17.50 -6.44
N TRP A 191 8.20 16.73 -7.10
CA TRP A 191 7.79 15.54 -7.83
C TRP A 191 7.16 14.47 -6.93
N ILE A 192 7.70 14.24 -5.74
CA ILE A 192 7.09 13.32 -4.75
C ILE A 192 5.69 13.81 -4.37
N ASP A 193 5.52 15.11 -4.10
CA ASP A 193 4.22 15.69 -3.73
C ASP A 193 3.18 15.53 -4.86
N GLU A 194 3.59 15.75 -6.12
CA GLU A 194 2.75 15.49 -7.29
C GLU A 194 2.33 14.02 -7.38
N LYS A 195 3.26 13.09 -7.12
CA LYS A 195 2.96 11.65 -7.16
C LYS A 195 2.07 11.21 -5.99
N ILE A 196 2.26 11.74 -4.80
CA ILE A 196 1.36 11.52 -3.66
C ILE A 196 -0.07 11.94 -4.03
N ALA A 197 -0.23 13.13 -4.59
CA ALA A 197 -1.53 13.62 -5.03
C ALA A 197 -2.16 12.74 -6.12
N HIS A 198 -1.34 12.30 -7.09
CA HIS A 198 -1.77 11.40 -8.16
C HIS A 198 -2.26 10.04 -7.61
N VAL A 199 -1.45 9.39 -6.77
CA VAL A 199 -1.79 8.09 -6.18
C VAL A 199 -3.04 8.19 -5.30
N LYS A 200 -3.17 9.24 -4.47
CA LYS A 200 -4.39 9.50 -3.70
C LYS A 200 -5.64 9.60 -4.59
N ASN A 201 -5.50 10.24 -5.74
CA ASN A 201 -6.62 10.33 -6.69
C ASN A 201 -7.00 8.98 -7.33
N MET A 202 -6.05 8.04 -7.42
CA MET A 202 -6.29 6.70 -7.99
C MET A 202 -6.91 5.72 -7.01
N ILE A 203 -6.60 5.82 -5.72
CA ILE A 203 -7.10 4.89 -4.70
C ILE A 203 -8.63 4.90 -4.64
N GLY A 204 -9.22 6.09 -4.59
CA GLY A 204 -10.67 6.22 -4.37
C GLY A 204 -11.11 5.74 -2.98
N PRO A 205 -12.42 5.79 -2.70
CA PRO A 205 -12.94 5.50 -1.36
C PRO A 205 -13.20 4.01 -1.05
N PHE A 206 -13.10 3.11 -2.05
CA PHE A 206 -13.45 1.69 -1.90
C PHE A 206 -12.43 0.78 -2.62
N PRO A 207 -11.18 0.70 -2.15
CA PRO A 207 -10.12 -0.06 -2.82
C PRO A 207 -10.36 -1.57 -2.87
N SER A 208 -11.12 -2.13 -1.91
CA SER A 208 -11.40 -3.56 -1.83
C SER A 208 -12.86 -3.92 -2.14
N PHE A 209 -13.47 -3.19 -3.06
CA PHE A 209 -14.86 -3.47 -3.46
C PHE A 209 -15.03 -4.88 -4.05
N ALA A 210 -14.16 -5.27 -4.98
CA ALA A 210 -14.23 -6.61 -5.59
C ALA A 210 -13.96 -7.73 -4.56
N GLU A 211 -13.00 -7.51 -3.65
CA GLU A 211 -12.70 -8.46 -2.56
C GLU A 211 -13.91 -8.63 -1.63
N ALA A 212 -14.61 -7.54 -1.33
CA ALA A 212 -15.80 -7.57 -0.51
C ALA A 212 -16.94 -8.36 -1.19
N LEU A 213 -17.18 -8.16 -2.48
CA LEU A 213 -18.15 -8.95 -3.24
C LEU A 213 -17.77 -10.43 -3.26
N LYS A 214 -16.50 -10.72 -3.44
CA LYS A 214 -15.98 -12.08 -3.49
C LYS A 214 -16.14 -12.81 -2.16
N SER A 215 -15.89 -12.13 -1.03
CA SER A 215 -16.06 -12.67 0.32
C SER A 215 -17.48 -13.13 0.64
N ILE A 216 -18.46 -12.67 -0.10
CA ILE A 216 -19.87 -13.06 0.01
C ILE A 216 -20.36 -13.93 -1.15
N GLY A 217 -19.43 -14.46 -1.94
CA GLY A 217 -19.68 -15.50 -2.94
C GLY A 217 -19.95 -14.99 -4.36
N PHE A 218 -19.57 -13.75 -4.69
CA PHE A 218 -19.70 -13.23 -6.05
C PHE A 218 -18.42 -13.53 -6.86
N SER A 219 -18.47 -14.54 -7.74
CA SER A 219 -17.28 -15.09 -8.42
C SER A 219 -16.68 -14.14 -9.46
N TYR A 220 -17.53 -13.34 -10.13
CA TYR A 220 -17.09 -12.40 -11.16
C TYR A 220 -16.79 -10.98 -10.64
N ALA A 221 -16.56 -10.81 -9.32
CA ALA A 221 -16.40 -9.53 -8.66
C ALA A 221 -15.39 -8.59 -9.35
N TYR A 222 -14.19 -9.07 -9.65
CA TYR A 222 -13.16 -8.27 -10.33
C TYR A 222 -13.55 -7.86 -11.75
N MET A 223 -14.17 -8.78 -12.49
CA MET A 223 -14.58 -8.49 -13.86
C MET A 223 -15.67 -7.42 -13.88
N ILE A 224 -16.63 -7.51 -12.97
CA ILE A 224 -17.68 -6.51 -12.82
C ILE A 224 -17.12 -5.16 -12.40
N GLU A 225 -16.25 -5.10 -11.41
CA GLU A 225 -15.61 -3.84 -11.04
C GLU A 225 -14.89 -3.21 -12.24
N GLN A 226 -14.15 -4.00 -13.00
CA GLN A 226 -13.45 -3.53 -14.19
C GLN A 226 -14.44 -3.01 -15.26
N ASP A 227 -15.53 -3.74 -15.50
CA ASP A 227 -16.52 -3.34 -16.49
C ASP A 227 -17.30 -2.09 -16.07
N LEU A 228 -17.60 -1.94 -14.78
CA LEU A 228 -18.22 -0.71 -14.24
C LEU A 228 -17.30 0.50 -14.43
N ARG A 229 -15.99 0.35 -14.19
CA ARG A 229 -15.01 1.41 -14.37
C ARG A 229 -14.75 1.71 -15.85
N ASN A 230 -14.50 0.71 -16.67
CA ASN A 230 -14.20 0.87 -18.09
C ASN A 230 -15.42 1.36 -18.90
N GLY A 231 -16.62 0.97 -18.48
CA GLY A 231 -17.88 1.43 -19.07
C GLY A 231 -18.26 2.86 -18.67
N GLY A 232 -17.48 3.50 -17.78
CA GLY A 232 -17.75 4.86 -17.31
C GLY A 232 -18.94 4.96 -16.34
N TYR A 233 -19.44 3.82 -15.83
CA TYR A 233 -20.54 3.80 -14.86
C TYR A 233 -20.10 4.17 -13.45
N CYS A 234 -18.82 3.93 -13.12
CA CYS A 234 -18.25 4.19 -11.81
C CYS A 234 -16.86 4.80 -11.96
N GLY A 235 -16.72 6.08 -11.61
CA GLY A 235 -15.41 6.74 -11.55
C GLY A 235 -14.61 6.28 -10.33
N ALA A 236 -13.30 6.56 -10.31
CA ALA A 236 -12.40 6.18 -9.21
C ALA A 236 -12.88 6.67 -7.83
N LYS A 237 -13.56 7.82 -7.77
CA LYS A 237 -14.07 8.43 -6.53
C LYS A 237 -15.57 8.24 -6.31
N ASP A 238 -16.23 7.45 -7.13
CA ASP A 238 -17.66 7.16 -6.96
C ASP A 238 -17.83 5.98 -6.00
N ASN A 239 -19.04 5.85 -5.45
CA ASN A 239 -19.38 4.71 -4.61
C ASN A 239 -19.77 3.51 -5.51
N PRO A 240 -18.95 2.46 -5.60
CA PRO A 240 -19.26 1.32 -6.46
C PRO A 240 -20.47 0.52 -5.95
N TRP A 241 -20.78 0.59 -4.65
CA TRP A 241 -21.96 -0.08 -4.09
C TRP A 241 -23.27 0.49 -4.65
N GLU A 242 -23.37 1.80 -4.79
CA GLU A 242 -24.56 2.44 -5.41
C GLU A 242 -24.77 1.96 -6.84
N VAL A 243 -23.70 1.86 -7.61
CA VAL A 243 -23.77 1.40 -9.00
C VAL A 243 -24.07 -0.10 -9.07
N PHE A 244 -23.49 -0.88 -8.17
CA PHE A 244 -23.75 -2.31 -8.06
C PHE A 244 -25.20 -2.62 -7.65
N GLU A 245 -25.80 -1.81 -6.78
CA GLU A 245 -27.22 -1.93 -6.44
C GLU A 245 -28.12 -1.69 -7.65
N LEU A 246 -27.77 -0.71 -8.51
CA LEU A 246 -28.50 -0.48 -9.77
C LEU A 246 -28.40 -1.68 -10.71
N LEU A 247 -27.25 -2.36 -10.73
CA LEU A 247 -27.04 -3.59 -11.51
C LEU A 247 -27.91 -4.73 -10.99
N ILE A 248 -27.90 -4.96 -9.68
CA ILE A 248 -28.72 -6.00 -9.01
C ILE A 248 -30.20 -5.74 -9.20
N ASP A 249 -30.64 -4.48 -9.14
CA ASP A 249 -32.03 -4.09 -9.35
C ASP A 249 -32.47 -4.22 -10.83
N GLY A 250 -31.54 -4.44 -11.74
CA GLY A 250 -31.81 -4.49 -13.19
C GLY A 250 -32.02 -3.11 -13.82
N LYS A 251 -31.69 -2.03 -13.10
CA LYS A 251 -31.73 -0.64 -13.59
C LYS A 251 -30.50 -0.31 -14.43
N LEU A 252 -29.40 -1.03 -14.23
CA LEU A 252 -28.19 -0.99 -15.05
C LEU A 252 -28.01 -2.35 -15.72
N ASN A 253 -27.64 -2.34 -17.01
CA ASN A 253 -27.33 -3.56 -17.76
C ASN A 253 -25.96 -3.40 -18.44
N LEU A 254 -25.03 -4.28 -18.12
CA LEU A 254 -23.70 -4.31 -18.73
C LEU A 254 -23.67 -5.02 -20.08
N ASN A 255 -24.83 -5.50 -20.59
CA ASN A 255 -24.98 -6.25 -21.85
C ASN A 255 -24.08 -7.50 -21.95
N MET A 256 -23.68 -8.08 -20.81
CA MET A 256 -22.84 -9.26 -20.73
C MET A 256 -23.61 -10.43 -20.12
N LYS A 257 -24.08 -11.35 -20.97
CA LYS A 257 -24.84 -12.55 -20.55
C LYS A 257 -24.14 -13.45 -19.53
N VAL A 258 -22.83 -13.34 -19.46
CA VAL A 258 -21.99 -14.09 -18.52
C VAL A 258 -22.36 -13.81 -17.05
N TYR A 259 -22.85 -12.60 -16.75
CA TYR A 259 -23.20 -12.21 -15.38
C TYR A 259 -24.67 -12.44 -15.02
N ASP A 260 -25.54 -12.64 -15.99
CA ASP A 260 -27.02 -12.62 -15.79
C ASP A 260 -27.50 -13.69 -14.79
N GLU A 261 -26.89 -14.86 -14.79
CA GLU A 261 -27.26 -15.92 -13.86
C GLU A 261 -26.74 -15.63 -12.45
N GLU A 262 -25.47 -15.22 -12.34
CA GLU A 262 -24.86 -14.92 -11.04
C GLU A 262 -25.50 -13.70 -10.39
N ILE A 263 -25.78 -12.65 -11.15
CA ILE A 263 -26.50 -11.46 -10.65
C ILE A 263 -27.89 -11.85 -10.10
N ARG A 264 -28.63 -12.73 -10.78
CA ARG A 264 -29.93 -13.19 -10.30
C ARG A 264 -29.81 -13.98 -8.99
N ASN A 265 -28.83 -14.87 -8.89
CA ASN A 265 -28.58 -15.65 -7.68
C ASN A 265 -28.12 -14.74 -6.55
N PHE A 266 -27.22 -13.82 -6.84
CA PHE A 266 -26.68 -12.88 -5.87
C PHE A 266 -27.72 -11.87 -5.36
N LYS A 267 -28.67 -11.45 -6.21
CA LYS A 267 -29.78 -10.59 -5.79
C LYS A 267 -30.50 -11.14 -4.58
N THR A 268 -30.76 -12.44 -4.57
CA THR A 268 -31.43 -13.11 -3.42
C THR A 268 -30.55 -13.05 -2.17
N ILE A 269 -29.26 -13.28 -2.30
CA ILE A 269 -28.30 -13.20 -1.19
C ILE A 269 -28.24 -11.76 -0.65
N TRP A 270 -28.11 -10.78 -1.53
CA TRP A 270 -27.99 -9.36 -1.17
C TRP A 270 -29.25 -8.84 -0.46
N LEU A 271 -30.42 -9.13 -0.98
CA LEU A 271 -31.70 -8.67 -0.43
C LEU A 271 -31.99 -9.30 0.94
N ASN A 272 -31.56 -10.54 1.17
CA ASN A 272 -31.74 -11.22 2.45
C ASN A 272 -30.61 -10.93 3.46
N MET A 273 -29.57 -10.21 3.05
CA MET A 273 -28.45 -9.89 3.95
C MET A 273 -28.90 -8.87 5.01
N PRO A 274 -28.61 -9.12 6.31
CA PRO A 274 -28.89 -8.17 7.37
C PRO A 274 -28.23 -6.82 7.12
N GLU A 275 -28.92 -5.72 7.40
CA GLU A 275 -28.42 -4.35 7.18
C GLU A 275 -27.07 -4.12 7.88
N ARG A 276 -26.89 -4.63 9.10
CA ARG A 276 -25.60 -4.53 9.81
C ARG A 276 -24.46 -5.18 9.05
N LYS A 277 -24.70 -6.36 8.48
CA LYS A 277 -23.69 -7.07 7.67
C LYS A 277 -23.33 -6.29 6.43
N ARG A 278 -24.31 -5.68 5.75
CA ARG A 278 -24.05 -4.81 4.59
C ARG A 278 -23.22 -3.60 4.97
N LYS A 279 -23.55 -2.90 6.08
CA LYS A 279 -22.78 -1.76 6.57
C LYS A 279 -21.32 -2.11 6.89
N VAL A 280 -21.09 -3.27 7.51
CA VAL A 280 -19.72 -3.74 7.79
C VAL A 280 -19.00 -4.07 6.50
N LEU A 281 -19.65 -4.72 5.54
CA LEU A 281 -19.07 -5.06 4.25
C LEU A 281 -18.66 -3.79 3.47
N GLU A 282 -19.55 -2.79 3.41
CA GLU A 282 -19.25 -1.48 2.81
C GLU A 282 -18.06 -0.79 3.52
N LEU A 283 -18.04 -0.84 4.84
CA LEU A 283 -16.96 -0.25 5.63
C LEU A 283 -15.62 -0.98 5.39
N LEU A 284 -15.61 -2.30 5.41
CA LEU A 284 -14.41 -3.10 5.15
C LEU A 284 -13.86 -2.89 3.74
N SER A 285 -14.74 -2.67 2.75
CA SER A 285 -14.31 -2.38 1.37
C SER A 285 -13.58 -1.05 1.20
N ARG A 286 -13.63 -0.16 2.21
CA ARG A 286 -12.85 1.08 2.26
C ARG A 286 -11.38 0.87 2.64
N PHE A 287 -11.05 -0.30 3.18
CA PHE A 287 -9.68 -0.64 3.56
C PHE A 287 -9.08 -1.55 2.49
N GLU A 288 -7.76 -1.50 2.33
CA GLU A 288 -7.07 -2.42 1.45
C GLU A 288 -6.92 -3.79 2.12
N LEU A 289 -7.98 -4.59 2.03
CA LEU A 289 -8.08 -5.92 2.61
C LEU A 289 -8.20 -6.96 1.49
N ASN A 290 -7.69 -8.16 1.72
CA ASN A 290 -7.93 -9.28 0.84
C ASN A 290 -9.26 -9.99 1.18
N GLU A 291 -9.71 -10.89 0.29
CA GLU A 291 -10.94 -11.66 0.45
C GLU A 291 -11.04 -12.37 1.81
N LYS A 292 -9.94 -13.00 2.26
CA LYS A 292 -9.92 -13.77 3.51
C LYS A 292 -10.06 -12.90 4.74
N ASP A 293 -9.45 -11.71 4.72
CA ASP A 293 -9.56 -10.74 5.80
C ASP A 293 -11.01 -10.27 5.96
N ILE A 294 -11.66 -9.92 4.84
CA ILE A 294 -13.06 -9.51 4.86
C ILE A 294 -13.95 -10.69 5.30
N GLU A 295 -13.69 -11.87 4.76
CA GLU A 295 -14.45 -13.08 5.11
C GLU A 295 -14.37 -13.41 6.62
N TYR A 296 -13.19 -13.18 7.23
CA TYR A 296 -13.01 -13.33 8.68
C TYR A 296 -14.04 -12.48 9.44
N PHE A 297 -14.12 -11.19 9.18
CA PHE A 297 -15.04 -10.30 9.88
C PHE A 297 -16.51 -10.59 9.55
N ILE A 298 -16.81 -10.93 8.30
CA ILE A 298 -18.17 -11.26 7.87
C ILE A 298 -18.72 -12.52 8.55
N LYS A 299 -17.84 -13.44 8.97
CA LYS A 299 -18.20 -14.64 9.74
C LYS A 299 -18.35 -14.36 11.25
N HIS A 300 -17.76 -13.27 11.76
CA HIS A 300 -17.75 -12.91 13.18
C HIS A 300 -18.78 -11.81 13.48
N ALA A 301 -20.07 -12.16 13.41
CA ALA A 301 -21.18 -11.21 13.59
C ALA A 301 -21.16 -10.45 14.93
N GLY A 302 -20.52 -10.99 15.96
CA GLY A 302 -20.34 -10.33 17.26
C GLY A 302 -19.50 -9.04 17.18
N LEU A 303 -18.64 -8.91 16.18
CA LEU A 303 -17.76 -7.75 16.00
C LEU A 303 -18.42 -6.60 15.20
N TYR A 304 -19.59 -6.79 14.61
CA TYR A 304 -20.16 -5.81 13.68
C TYR A 304 -20.37 -4.44 14.30
N ASP A 305 -20.99 -4.37 15.48
CA ASP A 305 -21.27 -3.09 16.13
C ASP A 305 -19.97 -2.42 16.62
N GLU A 306 -18.97 -3.21 17.03
CA GLU A 306 -17.67 -2.73 17.44
C GLU A 306 -16.89 -2.15 16.26
N ILE A 307 -16.85 -2.84 15.11
CA ILE A 307 -16.19 -2.37 13.88
C ILE A 307 -16.84 -1.09 13.36
N ILE A 308 -18.18 -1.00 13.39
CA ILE A 308 -18.89 0.22 12.99
C ILE A 308 -18.54 1.39 13.91
N ALA A 309 -18.45 1.15 15.22
CA ALA A 309 -18.09 2.17 16.20
C ALA A 309 -16.61 2.53 16.17
N ASN A 310 -15.75 1.53 15.98
CA ASN A 310 -14.30 1.65 15.94
C ASN A 310 -13.69 0.81 14.81
N PRO A 311 -13.55 1.34 13.61
CA PRO A 311 -12.99 0.59 12.47
C PRO A 311 -11.55 0.08 12.69
N TYR A 312 -10.80 0.67 13.61
CA TYR A 312 -9.45 0.21 13.96
C TYR A 312 -9.42 -1.18 14.59
N ILE A 313 -10.55 -1.71 15.06
CA ILE A 313 -10.69 -3.12 15.49
C ILE A 313 -10.14 -4.06 14.39
N VAL A 314 -10.25 -3.69 13.12
CA VAL A 314 -9.73 -4.48 12.01
C VAL A 314 -8.21 -4.68 12.14
N SER A 315 -7.46 -3.63 12.48
CA SER A 315 -6.02 -3.72 12.70
C SER A 315 -5.67 -4.25 14.09
N GLU A 316 -6.58 -4.18 15.04
CA GLU A 316 -6.41 -4.78 16.37
C GLU A 316 -6.61 -6.31 16.34
N GLU A 317 -7.47 -6.83 15.45
CA GLU A 317 -7.72 -8.26 15.29
C GLU A 317 -6.71 -8.96 14.35
N LEU A 318 -6.29 -8.28 13.28
CA LEU A 318 -5.40 -8.83 12.26
C LEU A 318 -4.01 -8.17 12.31
N ASP A 319 -3.02 -8.87 12.81
CA ASP A 319 -1.66 -8.35 13.07
C ASP A 319 -0.95 -7.85 11.80
N HIS A 320 -1.29 -8.37 10.63
CA HIS A 320 -0.74 -7.94 9.34
C HIS A 320 -1.39 -6.68 8.77
N ILE A 321 -2.47 -6.18 9.38
CA ILE A 321 -3.14 -4.95 8.98
C ILE A 321 -2.66 -3.80 9.84
N SER A 322 -1.95 -2.84 9.24
CA SER A 322 -1.51 -1.66 9.98
C SER A 322 -2.65 -0.64 10.17
N PRO A 323 -2.64 0.14 11.26
CA PRO A 323 -3.60 1.23 11.45
C PRO A 323 -3.56 2.28 10.31
N ASP A 324 -2.43 2.46 9.64
CA ASP A 324 -2.29 3.35 8.48
C ASP A 324 -3.23 2.95 7.32
N LEU A 325 -3.48 1.65 7.13
CA LEU A 325 -4.42 1.17 6.11
C LEU A 325 -5.86 1.52 6.47
N ILE A 326 -6.18 1.50 7.75
CA ILE A 326 -7.50 1.92 8.24
C ILE A 326 -7.66 3.44 8.10
N ASP A 327 -6.63 4.22 8.47
CA ASP A 327 -6.60 5.67 8.29
C ASP A 327 -7.00 6.07 6.87
N ALA A 328 -6.47 5.39 5.86
CA ALA A 328 -6.75 5.66 4.45
C ALA A 328 -8.24 5.58 4.09
N GLY A 329 -9.01 4.73 4.78
CA GLY A 329 -10.44 4.51 4.52
C GLY A 329 -11.40 5.37 5.34
N ILE A 330 -10.99 5.86 6.52
CA ILE A 330 -11.89 6.53 7.48
C ILE A 330 -11.52 7.96 7.86
N ILE A 331 -10.29 8.39 7.62
CA ILE A 331 -9.94 9.80 7.78
C ILE A 331 -10.52 10.58 6.60
N GLU A 332 -11.15 11.70 6.90
CA GLU A 332 -11.71 12.59 5.89
C GLU A 332 -10.60 13.21 5.04
N ASP A 333 -10.32 12.62 3.88
CA ASP A 333 -9.38 13.14 2.88
C ASP A 333 -10.12 13.36 1.55
N PRO A 334 -10.41 14.62 1.17
CA PRO A 334 -11.13 14.91 -0.09
C PRO A 334 -10.41 14.38 -1.34
N ALA A 335 -9.10 14.20 -1.29
CA ALA A 335 -8.35 13.64 -2.42
C ALA A 335 -8.64 12.15 -2.65
N ILE A 336 -8.95 11.40 -1.59
CA ILE A 336 -9.31 9.98 -1.66
C ILE A 336 -10.82 9.82 -1.71
N GLN A 337 -11.53 10.40 -0.73
CA GLN A 337 -12.96 10.15 -0.51
C GLN A 337 -13.88 10.86 -1.52
N GLY A 338 -13.42 11.95 -2.13
CA GLY A 338 -14.26 12.74 -3.03
C GLY A 338 -15.54 13.21 -2.33
N LYS A 339 -16.69 12.82 -2.90
CA LYS A 339 -18.02 13.08 -2.33
C LYS A 339 -18.52 11.97 -1.36
N ASN A 340 -17.81 10.84 -1.29
CA ASN A 340 -18.24 9.66 -0.54
C ASN A 340 -17.48 9.58 0.79
N LEU A 341 -17.70 10.55 1.65
CA LEU A 341 -17.10 10.61 2.98
C LEU A 341 -17.57 9.45 3.85
N PRO A 342 -16.70 8.93 4.74
CA PRO A 342 -17.12 7.94 5.73
C PRO A 342 -18.25 8.44 6.62
N LEU A 343 -19.17 7.56 6.96
CA LEU A 343 -20.31 7.88 7.81
C LEU A 343 -19.93 7.84 9.30
N SER A 344 -20.61 8.66 10.12
CA SER A 344 -20.53 8.56 11.59
C SER A 344 -21.21 7.25 12.05
N PRO A 345 -20.66 6.53 13.05
CA PRO A 345 -19.52 6.88 13.91
C PRO A 345 -18.15 6.48 13.35
N SER A 346 -18.09 5.77 12.23
CA SER A 346 -16.85 5.20 11.70
C SER A 346 -15.82 6.27 11.28
N VAL A 347 -16.26 7.44 10.83
CA VAL A 347 -15.36 8.51 10.36
C VAL A 347 -14.47 9.06 11.49
N VAL A 348 -13.21 9.32 11.16
CA VAL A 348 -12.26 10.06 12.01
C VAL A 348 -12.10 11.47 11.46
N LYS A 349 -12.60 12.44 12.21
CA LYS A 349 -12.54 13.87 11.84
C LYS A 349 -11.29 14.57 12.35
N ILE A 350 -10.74 14.11 13.45
CA ILE A 350 -9.54 14.65 14.08
C ILE A 350 -8.48 13.54 14.19
N LYS A 351 -7.28 13.83 13.71
CA LYS A 351 -6.19 12.85 13.70
C LYS A 351 -5.64 12.46 15.07
N THR A 352 -6.07 13.19 16.12
CA THR A 352 -5.86 12.87 17.54
C THR A 352 -7.03 12.07 18.15
N ASP A 353 -7.89 11.47 17.32
CA ASP A 353 -8.97 10.59 17.78
C ASP A 353 -8.40 9.44 18.62
N VAL A 354 -9.02 9.22 19.76
CA VAL A 354 -8.58 8.22 20.74
C VAL A 354 -8.52 6.80 20.19
N ARG A 355 -9.44 6.46 19.26
CA ARG A 355 -9.48 5.16 18.60
C ARG A 355 -8.24 4.94 17.73
N ARG A 356 -7.82 6.00 17.02
CA ARG A 356 -6.60 5.99 16.21
C ARG A 356 -5.36 5.81 17.07
N ILE A 357 -5.22 6.63 18.11
CA ILE A 357 -4.08 6.58 19.04
C ILE A 357 -3.97 5.18 19.67
N ARG A 358 -5.10 4.63 20.13
CA ARG A 358 -5.17 3.28 20.68
C ARG A 358 -4.64 2.24 19.69
N ALA A 359 -5.10 2.27 18.46
CA ALA A 359 -4.71 1.30 17.44
C ALA A 359 -3.21 1.32 17.16
N PHE A 360 -2.60 2.50 17.05
CA PHE A 360 -1.15 2.63 16.88
C PHE A 360 -0.38 2.13 18.10
N ALA A 361 -0.86 2.40 19.31
CA ALA A 361 -0.25 1.86 20.52
C ALA A 361 -0.29 0.32 20.56
N ILE A 362 -1.46 -0.27 20.27
CA ILE A 362 -1.61 -1.74 20.20
C ILE A 362 -0.72 -2.32 19.11
N HIS A 363 -0.65 -1.69 17.96
CA HIS A 363 0.21 -2.14 16.85
C HIS A 363 1.69 -2.15 17.27
N LEU A 364 2.18 -1.10 17.93
CA LEU A 364 3.53 -1.08 18.48
C LEU A 364 3.77 -2.21 19.48
N ILE A 365 2.85 -2.39 20.45
CA ILE A 365 2.96 -3.43 21.47
C ILE A 365 3.04 -4.83 20.82
N LYS A 366 2.16 -5.12 19.87
CA LYS A 366 2.17 -6.40 19.16
C LYS A 366 3.46 -6.61 18.37
N LYS A 367 3.97 -5.56 17.72
CA LYS A 367 5.25 -5.62 17.02
C LYS A 367 6.40 -5.95 17.95
N GLN A 368 6.50 -5.29 19.09
CA GLN A 368 7.54 -5.53 20.09
C GLN A 368 7.47 -6.95 20.69
N ILE A 369 6.26 -7.43 20.96
CA ILE A 369 6.04 -8.83 21.40
C ILE A 369 6.55 -9.83 20.35
N ALA A 370 6.27 -9.57 19.07
CA ALA A 370 6.73 -10.43 17.98
C ALA A 370 8.26 -10.41 17.80
N GLU A 371 8.90 -9.29 18.15
CA GLU A 371 10.37 -9.14 18.17
C GLU A 371 11.02 -9.77 19.41
N GLY A 372 10.23 -10.22 20.39
CA GLY A 372 10.67 -10.91 21.60
C GLY A 372 10.84 -10.01 22.82
N ASP A 373 10.46 -8.74 22.73
CA ASP A 373 10.48 -7.83 23.85
C ASP A 373 9.30 -8.10 24.80
N THR A 374 9.60 -8.12 26.10
CA THR A 374 8.61 -8.39 27.15
C THR A 374 8.19 -7.15 27.92
N LEU A 375 8.87 -6.03 27.71
CA LEU A 375 8.61 -4.77 28.40
C LEU A 375 8.70 -3.62 27.42
N LEU A 376 7.68 -2.79 27.41
CA LEU A 376 7.65 -1.52 26.69
C LEU A 376 7.32 -0.40 27.67
N SER A 377 8.14 0.64 27.72
CA SER A 377 7.87 1.76 28.60
C SER A 377 6.77 2.66 28.02
N LEU A 378 6.02 3.30 28.91
CA LEU A 378 4.99 4.28 28.50
C LEU A 378 5.59 5.39 27.62
N LYS A 379 6.82 5.79 27.90
CA LYS A 379 7.53 6.81 27.13
C LYS A 379 7.79 6.36 25.70
N GLU A 380 8.20 5.12 25.48
CA GLU A 380 8.41 4.57 24.13
C GLU A 380 7.10 4.55 23.33
N VAL A 381 5.96 4.24 23.98
CA VAL A 381 4.64 4.33 23.35
C VAL A 381 4.28 5.77 22.99
N GLU A 382 4.51 6.72 23.90
CA GLU A 382 4.26 8.15 23.67
C GLU A 382 5.15 8.71 22.55
N ASP A 383 6.43 8.37 22.52
CA ASP A 383 7.37 8.79 21.50
C ASP A 383 6.95 8.24 20.13
N TYR A 384 6.55 6.99 20.04
CA TYR A 384 6.03 6.39 18.80
C TYR A 384 4.74 7.06 18.32
N ILE A 385 3.78 7.30 19.21
CA ILE A 385 2.53 7.98 18.86
C ILE A 385 2.81 9.40 18.40
N ASN A 386 3.73 10.10 19.06
CA ASN A 386 4.15 11.44 18.63
C ASN A 386 4.80 11.40 17.24
N GLU A 387 5.60 10.38 16.92
CA GLU A 387 6.14 10.20 15.56
C GLU A 387 5.03 10.00 14.53
N VAL A 388 4.02 9.20 14.84
CA VAL A 388 2.85 9.02 13.98
C VAL A 388 2.09 10.33 13.77
N LEU A 389 1.87 11.10 14.83
CA LEU A 389 1.18 12.40 14.77
C LEU A 389 2.03 13.48 14.09
N ASP A 390 3.35 13.45 14.23
CA ASP A 390 4.27 14.41 13.58
C ASP A 390 4.20 14.31 12.04
N ARG A 391 3.84 13.14 11.50
CA ARG A 391 3.49 13.00 10.08
C ARG A 391 2.39 13.96 9.65
N ASP A 392 1.53 14.36 10.60
CA ASP A 392 0.40 15.27 10.42
C ASP A 392 0.65 16.67 11.03
N MET A 393 1.88 16.96 11.44
CA MET A 393 2.26 18.20 12.16
C MET A 393 1.52 18.38 13.50
N LEU A 394 1.17 17.29 14.16
CA LEU A 394 0.48 17.28 15.45
C LEU A 394 1.36 16.64 16.52
N LYS A 395 1.09 16.96 17.77
CA LYS A 395 1.72 16.31 18.94
C LYS A 395 0.65 15.96 19.96
N LEU A 396 0.89 14.90 20.71
CA LEU A 396 0.10 14.60 21.88
C LEU A 396 0.35 15.67 22.95
N PRO A 397 -0.70 16.08 23.68
CA PRO A 397 -0.51 16.83 24.91
C PRO A 397 0.32 16.01 25.92
N ASP A 398 1.20 16.68 26.65
CA ASP A 398 2.02 16.03 27.69
C ASP A 398 1.13 15.26 28.67
N GLY A 399 1.46 14.00 28.91
CA GLY A 399 0.71 13.11 29.80
C GLY A 399 -0.65 12.63 29.26
N PHE A 400 -0.89 12.75 27.97
CA PHE A 400 -2.14 12.30 27.33
C PHE A 400 -2.52 10.86 27.69
N CYS A 401 -1.57 9.95 27.57
CA CYS A 401 -1.79 8.51 27.87
C CYS A 401 -2.18 8.28 29.35
N LEU A 402 -1.69 9.08 30.27
CA LEU A 402 -2.01 8.98 31.71
C LEU A 402 -3.37 9.58 32.05
N SER A 403 -3.86 10.53 31.28
CA SER A 403 -5.12 11.23 31.54
C SER A 403 -6.34 10.55 30.90
N ASN A 404 -6.15 9.75 29.86
CA ASN A 404 -7.24 9.10 29.15
C ASN A 404 -7.62 7.75 29.79
N LYS A 405 -8.85 7.65 30.30
CA LYS A 405 -9.34 6.46 30.99
C LYS A 405 -9.31 5.21 30.09
N ASP A 406 -9.69 5.36 28.83
CA ASP A 406 -9.75 4.25 27.88
C ASP A 406 -8.36 3.70 27.59
N PHE A 407 -7.35 4.57 27.61
CA PHE A 407 -5.95 4.16 27.43
C PHE A 407 -5.39 3.42 28.65
N LYS A 408 -5.81 3.83 29.86
CA LYS A 408 -5.40 3.14 31.10
C LYS A 408 -5.94 1.70 31.18
N GLU A 409 -7.19 1.48 30.75
CA GLU A 409 -7.80 0.15 30.76
C GLU A 409 -7.09 -0.83 29.81
N ILE A 410 -6.45 -0.34 28.74
CA ILE A 410 -5.70 -1.16 27.78
C ILE A 410 -4.31 -1.54 28.30
N LEU A 411 -3.64 -0.62 28.98
CA LEU A 411 -2.27 -0.83 29.49
C LEU A 411 -2.21 -1.65 30.78
N ILE A 412 -3.32 -1.87 31.46
CA ILE A 412 -3.40 -2.59 32.72
C ILE A 412 -3.97 -4.03 32.55
N GLY A 413 -4.53 -4.35 31.40
CA GLY A 413 -5.03 -5.68 31.03
C GLY A 413 -3.97 -6.54 30.43
#